data_c1a082ff86c8e73b5dc0caaf87982ce3
#
_entry.id   c1a082ff86c8e73b5dc0caaf87982ce3
#
_cell.length_a   1.000
_cell.length_b   1.000
_cell.length_c   1.000
_cell.angle_alpha   90.00
_cell.angle_beta   90.00
_cell.angle_gamma   90.00
#
_symmetry.space_group_name_H-M   'P 1'
#
loop_
_entity.id
_entity.type
_entity.pdbx_description
1 polymer ?
#
loop_
_entity_poly.entity_id
_entity_poly.type
_entity_poly.pdbx_seq_one_letter_code
_entity_poly.pdbx_strand_id
1 'polypeptide(L)'
;PSYPVRVEIHVRSHRESDTFLQWAVVRNEGKEGIRLHRAASAQLGLRTERYFVTSFRGTWGGESLMSEEEVARGHELALVSGTGTRTAQEGSPGFIISLDGPAREDSGEVILGALAWPGNYRIWFRHSPYHYLFAGAGLDTAPAPYLLDGGGVFETPPLILTHSKNGKGEA
;
A
#
# COMPACT_ATOMS: atom_id res chain seq x y z
N PRO A 1 25.98 -13.35 -7.11
CA PRO A 1 25.20 -14.01 -8.15
C PRO A 1 23.95 -13.19 -8.43
N SER A 2 23.74 -12.80 -9.69
CA SER A 2 22.49 -12.16 -10.13
C SER A 2 21.44 -13.27 -10.30
N TYR A 3 20.33 -13.15 -9.61
CA TYR A 3 19.18 -14.02 -9.89
C TYR A 3 18.58 -13.64 -11.24
N PRO A 4 18.17 -14.60 -12.07
CA PRO A 4 17.54 -14.35 -13.35
C PRO A 4 16.07 -13.90 -13.15
N VAL A 5 15.90 -12.80 -12.45
CA VAL A 5 14.58 -12.22 -12.15
C VAL A 5 14.54 -10.79 -12.68
N ARG A 6 13.52 -10.51 -13.48
CA ARG A 6 13.22 -9.18 -13.99
C ARG A 6 12.00 -8.62 -13.28
N VAL A 7 12.11 -7.39 -12.80
CA VAL A 7 10.99 -6.66 -12.21
C VAL A 7 10.69 -5.45 -13.08
N GLU A 8 9.44 -5.35 -13.52
CA GLU A 8 8.92 -4.22 -14.27
C GLU A 8 7.97 -3.43 -13.36
N ILE A 9 8.18 -2.12 -13.26
CA ILE A 9 7.28 -1.23 -12.52
C ILE A 9 6.44 -0.49 -13.55
N HIS A 10 5.12 -0.64 -13.42
CA HIS A 10 4.14 -0.02 -14.28
C HIS A 10 3.45 1.12 -13.54
N VAL A 11 3.30 2.25 -14.22
CA VAL A 11 2.55 3.40 -13.71
C VAL A 11 1.57 3.86 -14.80
N ARG A 12 0.31 4.05 -14.43
CA ARG A 12 -0.73 4.60 -15.28
C ARG A 12 -1.38 5.78 -14.61
N SER A 13 -1.50 6.90 -15.32
CA SER A 13 -2.25 8.07 -14.86
C SER A 13 -3.61 8.16 -15.54
N HIS A 14 -4.62 8.54 -14.78
CA HIS A 14 -5.97 8.86 -15.24
C HIS A 14 -6.23 10.34 -14.99
N ARG A 15 -6.08 11.15 -16.04
CA ARG A 15 -6.13 12.60 -15.94
C ARG A 15 -7.50 13.15 -15.51
N GLU A 16 -8.57 12.47 -15.89
CA GLU A 16 -9.93 12.92 -15.57
C GLU A 16 -10.29 12.76 -14.07
N SER A 17 -9.63 11.86 -13.38
CA SER A 17 -9.85 11.56 -11.96
C SER A 17 -8.64 11.88 -11.08
N ASP A 18 -7.58 12.49 -11.61
CA ASP A 18 -6.31 12.77 -10.95
C ASP A 18 -5.73 11.56 -10.18
N THR A 19 -5.94 10.38 -10.75
CA THR A 19 -5.59 9.11 -10.12
C THR A 19 -4.37 8.50 -10.79
N PHE A 20 -3.52 7.86 -9.98
CA PHE A 20 -2.38 7.06 -10.45
C PHE A 20 -2.56 5.61 -10.01
N LEU A 21 -2.25 4.70 -10.91
CA LEU A 21 -2.16 3.28 -10.60
C LEU A 21 -0.70 2.85 -10.72
N GLN A 22 -0.22 2.11 -9.73
CA GLN A 22 1.12 1.50 -9.80
C GLN A 22 1.03 0.02 -9.45
N TRP A 23 1.72 -0.80 -10.24
CA TRP A 23 1.86 -2.24 -9.98
C TRP A 23 3.23 -2.72 -10.47
N ALA A 24 3.60 -3.92 -10.07
CA ALA A 24 4.83 -4.57 -10.48
C ALA A 24 4.54 -5.89 -11.19
N VAL A 25 5.36 -6.20 -12.20
CA VAL A 25 5.39 -7.50 -12.88
C VAL A 25 6.74 -8.14 -12.60
N VAL A 26 6.72 -9.31 -11.99
CA VAL A 26 7.92 -10.10 -11.68
C VAL A 26 7.99 -11.25 -12.67
N ARG A 27 9.09 -11.34 -13.41
CA ARG A 27 9.37 -12.42 -14.37
C ARG A 27 10.53 -13.27 -13.86
N ASN A 28 10.30 -14.56 -13.73
CA ASN A 28 11.36 -15.51 -13.49
C ASN A 28 11.92 -15.95 -14.83
N GLU A 29 13.03 -15.35 -15.25
CA GLU A 29 13.72 -15.69 -16.51
C GLU A 29 14.63 -16.93 -16.38
N GLY A 30 14.70 -17.52 -15.19
CA GLY A 30 15.44 -18.76 -14.91
C GLY A 30 14.64 -20.00 -15.25
N LYS A 31 15.30 -21.15 -15.07
CA LYS A 31 14.68 -22.48 -15.27
C LYS A 31 14.07 -23.05 -14.00
N GLU A 32 14.54 -22.61 -12.85
CA GLU A 32 14.10 -23.10 -11.53
C GLU A 32 13.03 -22.19 -10.94
N GLY A 33 12.14 -22.76 -10.11
CA GLY A 33 11.15 -22.01 -9.36
C GLY A 33 11.80 -21.14 -8.29
N ILE A 34 11.23 -19.94 -8.07
CA ILE A 34 11.61 -19.03 -7.00
C ILE A 34 10.45 -18.80 -6.05
N ARG A 35 10.74 -18.46 -4.80
CA ARG A 35 9.72 -18.11 -3.80
C ARG A 35 9.65 -16.61 -3.60
N LEU A 36 8.47 -16.05 -3.81
CA LEU A 36 8.19 -14.66 -3.53
C LEU A 36 7.65 -14.54 -2.10
N HIS A 37 8.47 -14.04 -1.19
CA HIS A 37 8.09 -13.83 0.20
C HIS A 37 7.36 -12.50 0.42
N ARG A 38 7.63 -11.51 -0.44
CA ARG A 38 6.93 -10.22 -0.47
C ARG A 38 6.90 -9.72 -1.90
N ALA A 39 5.74 -9.23 -2.30
CA ALA A 39 5.55 -8.61 -3.61
C ALA A 39 4.76 -7.30 -3.41
N ALA A 40 5.50 -6.19 -3.32
CA ALA A 40 4.90 -4.87 -3.23
C ALA A 40 4.42 -4.41 -4.59
N SER A 41 3.21 -3.89 -4.65
CA SER A 41 2.66 -3.21 -5.83
C SER A 41 3.30 -1.86 -6.04
N ALA A 42 3.58 -1.15 -4.93
CA ALA A 42 4.21 0.15 -4.92
C ALA A 42 4.96 0.38 -3.61
N GLN A 43 5.94 1.26 -3.68
CA GLN A 43 6.58 1.86 -2.52
C GLN A 43 6.76 3.36 -2.79
N LEU A 44 6.18 4.18 -1.92
CA LEU A 44 6.28 5.63 -1.97
C LEU A 44 7.35 6.12 -1.01
N GLY A 45 8.09 7.16 -1.40
CA GLY A 45 8.98 7.90 -0.53
C GLY A 45 8.47 9.34 -0.39
N LEU A 46 8.02 9.72 0.80
CA LEU A 46 7.51 11.05 1.10
C LEU A 46 8.43 11.73 2.10
N ARG A 47 8.58 13.06 2.01
CA ARG A 47 9.41 13.82 2.93
C ARG A 47 8.62 14.98 3.51
N THR A 48 8.33 14.87 4.81
CA THR A 48 7.79 15.95 5.64
C THR A 48 8.18 15.71 7.11
N GLU A 49 7.78 16.58 8.01
CA GLU A 49 8.16 16.49 9.43
C GLU A 49 7.30 15.48 10.19
N ARG A 50 5.99 15.41 9.87
CA ARG A 50 5.03 14.55 10.57
C ARG A 50 4.11 13.86 9.58
N TYR A 51 3.72 12.63 9.93
CA TYR A 51 2.84 11.81 9.12
C TYR A 51 1.74 11.23 9.98
N PHE A 52 0.52 11.33 9.50
CA PHE A 52 -0.65 10.72 10.11
C PHE A 52 -1.27 9.75 9.11
N VAL A 53 -1.67 8.58 9.59
CA VAL A 53 -2.33 7.57 8.75
C VAL A 53 -3.75 7.38 9.26
N THR A 54 -4.70 7.63 8.38
CA THR A 54 -6.10 7.25 8.57
C THR A 54 -6.29 5.87 7.98
N SER A 55 -6.84 4.95 8.76
CA SER A 55 -7.21 3.59 8.37
C SER A 55 -8.67 3.32 8.69
N PHE A 56 -9.25 2.33 8.02
CA PHE A 56 -10.65 1.95 8.17
C PHE A 56 -10.71 0.51 8.64
N ARG A 57 -11.31 0.30 9.82
CA ARG A 57 -11.48 -1.00 10.45
C ARG A 57 -12.91 -1.15 10.91
N GLY A 58 -13.32 -2.35 11.24
CA GLY A 58 -14.64 -2.57 11.77
C GLY A 58 -14.92 -4.03 12.09
N THR A 59 -16.13 -4.24 12.57
CA THR A 59 -16.71 -5.55 12.82
C THR A 59 -18.00 -5.66 12.03
N TRP A 60 -18.61 -6.84 12.01
CA TRP A 60 -19.93 -7.03 11.40
C TRP A 60 -20.95 -6.11 12.08
N GLY A 61 -21.65 -5.30 11.27
CA GLY A 61 -22.60 -4.28 11.76
C GLY A 61 -21.96 -2.99 12.29
N GLY A 62 -20.63 -2.82 12.11
CA GLY A 62 -19.87 -1.61 12.49
C GLY A 62 -18.63 -1.48 11.60
N GLU A 63 -18.84 -1.57 10.28
CA GLU A 63 -17.77 -1.52 9.26
C GLU A 63 -17.27 -0.09 9.05
N SER A 64 -16.05 0.03 8.56
CA SER A 64 -15.43 1.29 8.14
C SER A 64 -15.26 2.33 9.23
N LEU A 65 -15.06 1.91 10.48
CA LEU A 65 -14.69 2.83 11.55
C LEU A 65 -13.32 3.44 11.25
N MET A 66 -13.32 4.76 11.16
CA MET A 66 -12.12 5.53 10.85
C MET A 66 -11.24 5.70 12.11
N SER A 67 -9.95 5.40 11.98
CA SER A 67 -8.93 5.63 12.98
C SER A 67 -7.79 6.41 12.36
N GLU A 68 -7.29 7.44 13.04
CA GLU A 68 -6.14 8.22 12.61
C GLU A 68 -5.05 8.18 13.69
N GLU A 69 -3.82 7.89 13.29
CA GLU A 69 -2.68 7.82 14.20
C GLU A 69 -1.42 8.41 13.59
N GLU A 70 -0.58 9.04 14.42
CA GLU A 70 0.72 9.54 13.99
C GLU A 70 1.72 8.40 13.88
N VAL A 71 2.43 8.35 12.75
CA VAL A 71 3.57 7.44 12.59
C VAL A 71 4.80 8.13 13.15
N ALA A 72 5.12 7.83 14.39
CA ALA A 72 6.25 8.42 15.08
C ALA A 72 7.58 8.08 14.38
N ARG A 73 8.55 8.98 14.51
CA ARG A 73 9.88 8.82 13.90
C ARG A 73 10.58 7.56 14.42
N GLY A 74 11.12 6.75 13.52
CA GLY A 74 11.75 5.47 13.85
C GLY A 74 10.76 4.30 13.98
N HIS A 75 9.45 4.53 13.82
CA HIS A 75 8.40 3.51 13.95
C HIS A 75 7.84 3.07 12.60
N GLU A 76 7.21 1.92 12.61
CA GLU A 76 6.42 1.37 11.51
C GLU A 76 4.99 1.09 11.99
N LEU A 77 4.02 1.59 11.24
CA LEU A 77 2.62 1.20 11.31
C LEU A 77 2.33 0.23 10.17
N ALA A 78 1.59 -0.84 10.42
CA ALA A 78 1.17 -1.77 9.39
C ALA A 78 -0.32 -2.08 9.47
N LEU A 79 -0.98 -2.04 8.31
CA LEU A 79 -2.34 -2.53 8.11
C LEU A 79 -2.23 -3.91 7.44
N VAL A 80 -2.75 -4.93 8.11
CA VAL A 80 -2.64 -6.31 7.65
C VAL A 80 -4.02 -6.95 7.67
N SER A 81 -4.37 -7.65 6.59
CA SER A 81 -5.50 -8.56 6.55
C SER A 81 -5.00 -9.97 6.32
N GLY A 82 -5.33 -10.87 7.23
CA GLY A 82 -4.98 -12.30 7.17
C GLY A 82 -6.19 -13.22 7.00
N THR A 83 -7.39 -12.66 6.91
CA THR A 83 -8.67 -13.40 6.86
C THR A 83 -9.25 -13.57 5.46
N GLY A 84 -8.44 -13.32 4.42
CA GLY A 84 -8.84 -13.46 3.03
C GLY A 84 -9.88 -12.40 2.61
N THR A 85 -11.03 -12.85 2.12
CA THR A 85 -12.06 -11.96 1.54
C THR A 85 -12.84 -11.11 2.55
N ARG A 86 -12.55 -11.23 3.86
CA ARG A 86 -13.25 -10.49 4.92
C ARG A 86 -12.55 -9.18 5.29
N THR A 87 -12.02 -8.47 4.31
CA THR A 87 -11.26 -7.23 4.53
C THR A 87 -12.06 -6.15 5.24
N ALA A 88 -13.37 -6.07 4.99
CA ALA A 88 -14.23 -5.07 5.64
C ALA A 88 -14.39 -5.27 7.15
N GLN A 89 -14.20 -6.46 7.68
CA GLN A 89 -14.34 -6.75 9.11
C GLN A 89 -13.06 -6.47 9.91
N GLU A 90 -11.88 -6.74 9.34
CA GLU A 90 -10.60 -6.56 10.05
C GLU A 90 -9.81 -5.36 9.56
N GLY A 91 -10.15 -4.82 8.43
CA GLY A 91 -9.52 -3.66 7.83
C GLY A 91 -9.90 -3.48 6.38
N SER A 92 -9.75 -2.27 5.89
CA SER A 92 -9.89 -1.94 4.47
C SER A 92 -8.49 -1.86 3.84
N PRO A 93 -8.31 -2.24 2.58
CA PRO A 93 -7.07 -1.99 1.86
C PRO A 93 -6.88 -0.52 1.48
N GLY A 94 -7.78 0.36 1.95
CA GLY A 94 -7.70 1.81 1.78
C GLY A 94 -7.05 2.51 2.97
N PHE A 95 -6.35 3.60 2.70
CA PHE A 95 -5.71 4.45 3.71
C PHE A 95 -5.61 5.90 3.23
N ILE A 96 -5.44 6.84 4.17
CA ILE A 96 -5.09 8.23 3.85
C ILE A 96 -3.84 8.59 4.64
N ILE A 97 -2.84 9.17 3.97
CA ILE A 97 -1.66 9.76 4.60
C ILE A 97 -1.88 11.26 4.65
N SER A 98 -1.92 11.85 5.85
CA SER A 98 -1.92 13.30 6.04
C SER A 98 -0.50 13.79 6.31
N LEU A 99 -0.09 14.88 5.66
CA LEU A 99 1.25 15.45 5.72
C LEU A 99 1.27 16.66 6.67
N ASP A 100 2.31 16.73 7.53
CA ASP A 100 2.60 17.78 8.50
C ASP A 100 1.57 17.99 9.63
N GLY A 101 0.41 17.36 9.55
CA GLY A 101 -0.66 17.41 10.56
C GLY A 101 -1.86 16.58 10.18
N PRO A 102 -2.78 16.32 11.11
CA PRO A 102 -4.04 15.67 10.79
C PRO A 102 -4.85 16.53 9.82
N ALA A 103 -5.13 16.00 8.64
CA ALA A 103 -5.97 16.71 7.66
C ALA A 103 -7.45 16.65 8.06
N ARG A 104 -8.18 17.72 7.71
CA ARG A 104 -9.62 17.83 7.87
C ARG A 104 -10.32 17.43 6.57
N GLU A 105 -11.64 17.52 6.57
CA GLU A 105 -12.47 17.27 5.39
C GLU A 105 -12.13 18.24 4.25
N ASP A 106 -11.91 19.51 4.59
CA ASP A 106 -11.76 20.65 3.68
C ASP A 106 -10.37 21.31 3.70
N SER A 107 -9.40 20.73 4.39
CA SER A 107 -8.07 21.33 4.54
C SER A 107 -7.00 20.33 4.94
N GLY A 108 -5.77 20.61 4.50
CA GLY A 108 -4.58 19.78 4.71
C GLY A 108 -4.19 18.99 3.46
N GLU A 109 -2.93 18.64 3.38
CA GLU A 109 -2.38 17.87 2.26
C GLU A 109 -2.47 16.39 2.55
N VAL A 110 -3.05 15.63 1.63
CA VAL A 110 -3.28 14.19 1.81
C VAL A 110 -2.94 13.39 0.55
N ILE A 111 -2.57 12.13 0.78
CA ILE A 111 -2.47 11.11 -0.25
C ILE A 111 -3.42 9.98 0.17
N LEU A 112 -4.44 9.73 -0.63
CA LEU A 112 -5.29 8.56 -0.48
C LEU A 112 -4.71 7.41 -1.28
N GLY A 113 -4.71 6.22 -0.69
CA GLY A 113 -4.27 5.00 -1.35
C GLY A 113 -5.25 3.86 -1.12
N ALA A 114 -5.44 3.03 -2.14
CA ALA A 114 -6.24 1.81 -2.05
C ALA A 114 -5.60 0.69 -2.87
N LEU A 115 -5.31 -0.44 -2.23
CA LEU A 115 -4.84 -1.63 -2.94
C LEU A 115 -6.04 -2.35 -3.55
N ALA A 116 -6.04 -2.52 -4.86
CA ALA A 116 -7.12 -3.19 -5.59
C ALA A 116 -7.06 -4.72 -5.41
N TRP A 117 -7.18 -5.18 -4.18
CA TRP A 117 -7.07 -6.58 -3.79
C TRP A 117 -7.99 -6.95 -2.63
N PRO A 118 -8.86 -7.95 -2.80
CA PRO A 118 -9.80 -8.38 -1.75
C PRO A 118 -9.25 -9.46 -0.81
N GLY A 119 -8.06 -9.98 -1.08
CA GLY A 119 -7.45 -11.06 -0.30
C GLY A 119 -6.50 -10.56 0.79
N ASN A 120 -5.56 -11.43 1.20
CA ASN A 120 -4.56 -11.07 2.21
C ASN A 120 -3.61 -10.00 1.69
N TYR A 121 -3.44 -8.93 2.45
CA TYR A 121 -2.56 -7.82 2.10
C TYR A 121 -1.76 -7.33 3.29
N ARG A 122 -0.68 -6.62 2.99
CA ARG A 122 0.08 -5.81 3.93
C ARG A 122 0.32 -4.44 3.32
N ILE A 123 -0.06 -3.40 4.07
CA ILE A 123 0.27 -2.01 3.80
C ILE A 123 1.10 -1.53 4.98
N TRP A 124 2.23 -0.88 4.72
CA TRP A 124 3.13 -0.43 5.79
C TRP A 124 3.56 1.00 5.59
N PHE A 125 3.77 1.68 6.71
CA PHE A 125 4.20 3.07 6.80
C PHE A 125 5.37 3.13 7.77
N ARG A 126 6.58 3.30 7.26
CA ARG A 126 7.80 3.38 8.08
C ARG A 126 8.36 4.79 8.04
N HIS A 127 8.29 5.50 9.16
CA HIS A 127 8.88 6.81 9.31
C HIS A 127 10.36 6.67 9.72
N SER A 128 11.26 7.02 8.82
CA SER A 128 12.69 6.95 9.06
C SER A 128 13.17 8.06 10.02
N PRO A 129 14.34 7.90 10.67
CA PRO A 129 14.94 8.98 11.46
C PRO A 129 15.28 10.24 10.66
N TYR A 130 15.32 10.15 9.33
CA TYR A 130 15.71 11.21 8.39
C TYR A 130 14.53 11.93 7.74
N HIS A 131 13.36 11.95 8.37
CA HIS A 131 12.13 12.62 7.88
C HIS A 131 11.55 12.03 6.58
N TYR A 132 11.82 10.78 6.25
CA TYR A 132 11.17 10.09 5.15
C TYR A 132 10.14 9.11 5.65
N LEU A 133 8.95 9.17 5.12
CA LEU A 133 7.99 8.07 5.20
C LEU A 133 8.17 7.17 3.97
N PHE A 134 8.43 5.91 4.23
CA PHE A 134 8.34 4.86 3.22
C PHE A 134 7.00 4.14 3.41
N ALA A 135 6.08 4.38 2.49
CA ALA A 135 4.78 3.71 2.47
C ALA A 135 4.75 2.68 1.35
N GLY A 136 4.35 1.48 1.65
CA GLY A 136 4.26 0.41 0.65
C GLY A 136 3.00 -0.42 0.83
N ALA A 137 2.52 -0.99 -0.27
CA ALA A 137 1.35 -1.85 -0.29
C ALA A 137 1.57 -3.05 -1.22
N GLY A 138 1.04 -4.19 -0.85
CA GLY A 138 1.12 -5.40 -1.66
C GLY A 138 0.43 -6.60 -1.03
N LEU A 139 0.56 -7.73 -1.69
CA LEU A 139 0.07 -9.00 -1.18
C LEU A 139 0.84 -9.40 0.07
N ASP A 140 0.13 -9.91 1.06
CA ASP A 140 0.77 -10.59 2.18
C ASP A 140 0.97 -12.06 1.84
N THR A 141 2.18 -12.39 1.41
CA THR A 141 2.60 -13.76 1.11
C THR A 141 3.39 -14.39 2.26
N ALA A 142 3.50 -13.74 3.41
CA ALA A 142 4.24 -14.24 4.56
C ALA A 142 3.69 -15.58 5.09
N PRO A 143 2.36 -15.79 5.17
CA PRO A 143 1.81 -17.07 5.60
C PRO A 143 2.06 -18.23 4.63
N ALA A 144 2.12 -17.92 3.32
CA ALA A 144 2.36 -18.90 2.25
C ALA A 144 3.09 -18.22 1.08
N PRO A 145 4.44 -18.34 1.01
CA PRO A 145 5.19 -17.76 -0.09
C PRO A 145 4.70 -18.27 -1.44
N TYR A 146 4.51 -17.34 -2.38
CA TYR A 146 4.10 -17.68 -3.73
C TYR A 146 5.26 -18.34 -4.48
N LEU A 147 5.04 -19.54 -5.01
CA LEU A 147 6.00 -20.23 -5.87
C LEU A 147 5.82 -19.75 -7.32
N LEU A 148 6.84 -19.10 -7.86
CA LEU A 148 6.88 -18.67 -9.26
C LEU A 148 7.80 -19.60 -10.04
N ASP A 149 7.22 -20.42 -10.88
CA ASP A 149 7.95 -21.41 -11.68
C ASP A 149 8.96 -20.76 -12.65
N GLY A 150 9.89 -21.55 -13.16
CA GLY A 150 10.83 -21.12 -14.20
C GLY A 150 10.08 -20.67 -15.46
N GLY A 151 10.41 -19.49 -15.98
CA GLY A 151 9.69 -18.83 -17.06
C GLY A 151 8.34 -18.22 -16.66
N GLY A 152 7.95 -18.32 -15.39
CA GLY A 152 6.67 -17.79 -14.88
C GLY A 152 6.66 -16.28 -14.75
N VAL A 153 5.42 -15.73 -14.72
CA VAL A 153 5.16 -14.29 -14.55
C VAL A 153 4.18 -14.11 -13.40
N PHE A 154 4.48 -13.18 -12.51
CA PHE A 154 3.63 -12.78 -11.41
C PHE A 154 3.34 -11.28 -11.50
N GLU A 155 2.08 -10.89 -11.51
CA GLU A 155 1.64 -9.50 -11.52
C GLU A 155 0.98 -9.16 -10.20
N THR A 156 1.40 -8.05 -9.58
CA THR A 156 0.79 -7.57 -8.34
C THR A 156 -0.50 -6.81 -8.65
N PRO A 157 -1.48 -6.80 -7.74
CA PRO A 157 -2.64 -5.94 -7.89
C PRO A 157 -2.22 -4.46 -7.89
N PRO A 158 -2.91 -3.57 -8.62
CA PRO A 158 -2.55 -2.16 -8.62
C PRO A 158 -2.82 -1.49 -7.27
N LEU A 159 -1.91 -0.63 -6.85
CA LEU A 159 -2.15 0.39 -5.84
C LEU A 159 -2.69 1.64 -6.56
N ILE A 160 -3.88 2.06 -6.16
CA ILE A 160 -4.54 3.27 -6.64
C ILE A 160 -4.17 4.40 -5.71
N LEU A 161 -3.77 5.54 -6.25
CA LEU A 161 -3.32 6.71 -5.49
C LEU A 161 -3.97 7.97 -6.03
N THR A 162 -4.36 8.86 -5.15
CA THR A 162 -4.74 10.23 -5.47
C THR A 162 -4.14 11.19 -4.45
N HIS A 163 -4.07 12.47 -4.79
CA HIS A 163 -3.47 13.51 -3.96
C HIS A 163 -4.38 14.75 -3.94
N SER A 164 -4.58 15.30 -2.75
CA SER A 164 -5.26 16.58 -2.58
C SER A 164 -4.49 17.49 -1.61
N LYS A 165 -4.59 18.79 -1.83
CA LYS A 165 -4.15 19.85 -0.91
C LYS A 165 -5.30 20.47 -0.12
N ASN A 166 -6.52 20.07 -0.42
CA ASN A 166 -7.75 20.64 0.10
C ASN A 166 -8.51 19.69 1.05
N GLY A 167 -7.79 18.78 1.68
CA GLY A 167 -8.37 17.89 2.69
C GLY A 167 -8.79 16.51 2.17
N LYS A 168 -9.42 15.75 3.07
CA LYS A 168 -9.78 14.34 2.84
C LYS A 168 -11.01 14.21 1.92
N GLY A 169 -11.89 15.22 1.88
CA GLY A 169 -13.12 15.18 1.08
C GLY A 169 -12.91 15.38 -0.42
N GLU A 170 -11.75 15.91 -0.83
CA GLU A 170 -11.41 16.09 -2.24
C GLU A 170 -10.57 14.92 -2.80
N ALA A 171 -9.95 14.12 -1.93
CA ALA A 171 -9.01 13.07 -2.32
C ALA A 171 -9.66 11.79 -2.91
#